data_c7d3f02f72691c287c273969789605ed
#
_entry.id   c7d3f02f72691c287c273969789605ed
#
_cell.length_a   1.000
_cell.length_b   1.000
_cell.length_c   1.000
_cell.angle_alpha   90.00
_cell.angle_beta   90.00
_cell.angle_gamma   90.00
#
_symmetry.space_group_name_H-M   'P 1'
#
loop_
_entity.id
_entity.type
_entity.pdbx_description
1 polymer ?
#
loop_
_entity_poly.entity_id
_entity_poly.type
_entity_poly.pdbx_seq_one_letter_code
_entity_poly.pdbx_strand_id
1 'polypeptide(L)'
;MRFSALLILVFAGLTFATPPKITEHLTGKVVSVTDGDTVTLLVNQKTLKVRLYGIDAPETKQSFGNKSKQALSAMVFGKVITLKKTGTDRYGRTLGIIHYRDSDVNAKMVEGGWAWHYKYYNDEERLARLETKAKESKLGLWADTQPTAPWEFRRQPRPPSVNSESAKGPVTGYWLNLSSGVRHNSQCENYKNTKRGRPCSANEGRPCGICKG
;
A
#
# COMPACT_ATOMS: atom_id res chain seq x y z
N MET A 1 -30.02 44.77 -47.34
CA MET A 1 -29.16 43.59 -47.09
C MET A 1 -29.36 43.18 -45.63
N ARG A 2 -30.04 42.05 -45.37
CA ARG A 2 -30.30 41.55 -44.01
C ARG A 2 -29.29 40.41 -43.74
N PHE A 3 -28.36 40.62 -42.83
CA PHE A 3 -27.42 39.58 -42.35
C PHE A 3 -28.14 38.79 -41.27
N SER A 4 -28.51 37.54 -41.57
CA SER A 4 -28.94 36.55 -40.56
C SER A 4 -27.71 35.99 -39.87
N ALA A 5 -27.51 36.30 -38.59
CA ALA A 5 -26.51 35.69 -37.77
C ALA A 5 -26.98 34.26 -37.38
N LEU A 6 -26.29 33.25 -37.85
CA LEU A 6 -26.50 31.85 -37.50
C LEU A 6 -25.83 31.60 -36.14
N LEU A 7 -26.61 31.45 -35.07
CA LEU A 7 -26.15 31.13 -33.74
C LEU A 7 -25.86 29.62 -33.68
N ILE A 8 -24.59 29.23 -33.75
CA ILE A 8 -24.16 27.83 -33.54
C ILE A 8 -24.11 27.54 -32.04
N LEU A 9 -25.13 26.85 -31.53
CA LEU A 9 -25.14 26.28 -30.20
C LEU A 9 -24.19 25.09 -30.14
N VAL A 10 -22.98 25.27 -29.57
CA VAL A 10 -22.06 24.20 -29.25
C VAL A 10 -22.58 23.50 -28.00
N PHE A 11 -23.25 22.37 -28.18
CA PHE A 11 -23.53 21.47 -27.06
C PHE A 11 -22.21 20.83 -26.59
N ALA A 12 -21.62 21.34 -25.53
CA ALA A 12 -20.57 20.65 -24.79
C ALA A 12 -21.19 19.38 -24.17
N GLY A 13 -20.96 18.23 -24.80
CA GLY A 13 -21.41 16.95 -24.26
C GLY A 13 -20.76 16.68 -22.93
N LEU A 14 -21.52 16.77 -21.82
CA LEU A 14 -21.10 16.26 -20.53
C LEU A 14 -20.99 14.74 -20.63
N THR A 15 -19.77 14.24 -20.75
CA THR A 15 -19.49 12.81 -20.58
C THR A 15 -19.58 12.49 -19.10
N PHE A 16 -20.70 11.93 -18.67
CA PHE A 16 -20.84 11.38 -17.33
C PHE A 16 -20.01 10.11 -17.24
N ALA A 17 -19.09 10.07 -16.27
CA ALA A 17 -18.37 8.85 -15.91
C ALA A 17 -19.38 7.75 -15.57
N THR A 18 -19.26 6.59 -16.20
CA THR A 18 -20.14 5.45 -15.92
C THR A 18 -19.80 4.85 -14.57
N PRO A 19 -20.76 4.67 -13.66
CA PRO A 19 -20.48 4.06 -12.37
C PRO A 19 -19.97 2.62 -12.57
N PRO A 20 -19.12 2.10 -11.65
CA PRO A 20 -18.61 0.74 -11.76
C PRO A 20 -19.75 -0.27 -11.73
N LYS A 21 -19.69 -1.26 -12.62
CA LYS A 21 -20.69 -2.34 -12.67
C LYS A 21 -20.55 -3.21 -11.41
N ILE A 22 -21.54 -3.17 -10.51
CA ILE A 22 -21.60 -4.05 -9.35
C ILE A 22 -22.10 -5.42 -9.83
N THR A 23 -21.33 -6.48 -9.55
CA THR A 23 -21.65 -7.84 -9.95
C THR A 23 -22.26 -8.67 -8.81
N GLU A 24 -21.95 -8.32 -7.56
CA GLU A 24 -22.37 -9.09 -6.39
C GLU A 24 -22.28 -8.23 -5.13
N HIS A 25 -23.16 -8.50 -4.15
CA HIS A 25 -23.09 -7.95 -2.80
C HIS A 25 -22.75 -9.07 -1.82
N LEU A 26 -21.68 -8.89 -1.05
CA LEU A 26 -21.24 -9.85 -0.04
C LEU A 26 -21.17 -9.17 1.32
N THR A 27 -21.53 -9.90 2.37
CA THR A 27 -21.33 -9.44 3.75
C THR A 27 -20.32 -10.35 4.44
N GLY A 28 -19.33 -9.76 5.12
CA GLY A 28 -18.30 -10.53 5.79
C GLY A 28 -17.57 -9.74 6.87
N LYS A 29 -16.92 -10.44 7.79
CA LYS A 29 -16.08 -9.83 8.84
C LYS A 29 -14.67 -9.58 8.30
N VAL A 30 -14.13 -8.41 8.51
CA VAL A 30 -12.72 -8.11 8.19
C VAL A 30 -11.83 -8.79 9.23
N VAL A 31 -11.04 -9.76 8.80
CA VAL A 31 -10.14 -10.56 9.66
C VAL A 31 -8.67 -10.15 9.51
N SER A 32 -8.31 -9.42 8.46
CA SER A 32 -6.96 -8.88 8.26
C SER A 32 -6.98 -7.64 7.37
N VAL A 33 -6.02 -6.73 7.60
CA VAL A 33 -5.70 -5.59 6.75
C VAL A 33 -4.24 -5.74 6.32
N THR A 34 -4.01 -5.91 5.03
CA THR A 34 -2.66 -6.14 4.48
C THR A 34 -1.88 -4.83 4.35
N ASP A 35 -2.51 -3.83 3.74
CA ASP A 35 -2.01 -2.50 3.47
C ASP A 35 -3.18 -1.49 3.44
N GLY A 36 -2.98 -0.28 2.90
CA GLY A 36 -3.99 0.78 2.91
C GLY A 36 -5.16 0.59 1.94
N ASP A 37 -5.18 -0.48 1.15
CA ASP A 37 -6.25 -0.74 0.17
C ASP A 37 -6.57 -2.23 -0.02
N THR A 38 -6.01 -3.09 0.82
CA THR A 38 -6.20 -4.55 0.71
C THR A 38 -6.58 -5.13 2.07
N VAL A 39 -7.74 -5.79 2.12
CA VAL A 39 -8.28 -6.47 3.30
C VAL A 39 -8.56 -7.93 3.01
N THR A 40 -8.71 -8.73 4.07
CA THR A 40 -9.24 -10.10 4.00
C THR A 40 -10.56 -10.15 4.74
N LEU A 41 -11.60 -10.61 4.05
CA LEU A 41 -12.93 -10.84 4.60
C LEU A 41 -13.11 -12.32 4.91
N LEU A 42 -13.82 -12.62 5.98
CA LEU A 42 -14.38 -13.93 6.26
C LEU A 42 -15.85 -13.92 5.84
N VAL A 43 -16.16 -14.65 4.77
CA VAL A 43 -17.51 -14.79 4.19
C VAL A 43 -17.84 -16.27 4.17
N ASN A 44 -18.92 -16.70 4.83
CA ASN A 44 -19.36 -18.11 4.87
C ASN A 44 -18.20 -19.09 5.17
N GLN A 45 -17.39 -18.81 6.22
CA GLN A 45 -16.23 -19.58 6.66
C GLN A 45 -15.05 -19.66 5.67
N LYS A 46 -15.10 -18.91 4.56
CA LYS A 46 -14.03 -18.82 3.59
C LYS A 46 -13.41 -17.42 3.63
N THR A 47 -12.10 -17.36 3.46
CA THR A 47 -11.37 -16.07 3.37
C THR A 47 -11.39 -15.57 1.93
N LEU A 48 -11.71 -14.28 1.79
CA LEU A 48 -11.74 -13.57 0.51
C LEU A 48 -10.78 -12.38 0.58
N LYS A 49 -9.75 -12.36 -0.25
CA LYS A 49 -8.84 -11.21 -0.35
C LYS A 49 -9.45 -10.15 -1.26
N VAL A 50 -9.64 -8.96 -0.73
CA VAL A 50 -10.32 -7.84 -1.41
C VAL A 50 -9.35 -6.68 -1.59
N ARG A 51 -9.24 -6.19 -2.81
CA ARG A 51 -8.57 -4.95 -3.18
C ARG A 51 -9.62 -3.85 -3.36
N LEU A 52 -9.48 -2.75 -2.68
CA LEU A 52 -10.41 -1.63 -2.77
C LEU A 52 -10.36 -1.02 -4.17
N TYR A 53 -11.52 -0.99 -4.85
CA TYR A 53 -11.65 -0.49 -6.21
C TYR A 53 -11.53 1.04 -6.27
N GLY A 54 -10.91 1.55 -7.34
CA GLY A 54 -10.81 2.98 -7.63
C GLY A 54 -9.78 3.76 -6.84
N ILE A 55 -9.08 3.12 -5.89
CA ILE A 55 -8.04 3.76 -5.08
C ILE A 55 -6.71 3.01 -5.13
N ASP A 56 -5.61 3.69 -4.82
CA ASP A 56 -4.28 3.10 -4.69
C ASP A 56 -3.58 3.71 -3.49
N ALA A 57 -3.27 2.88 -2.50
CA ALA A 57 -2.64 3.31 -1.26
C ALA A 57 -1.12 3.21 -1.32
N PRO A 58 -0.38 4.03 -0.56
CA PRO A 58 1.06 3.88 -0.45
C PRO A 58 1.45 2.47 -0.02
N GLU A 59 2.47 1.91 -0.67
CA GLU A 59 3.03 0.61 -0.34
C GLU A 59 3.56 0.58 1.09
N THR A 60 3.60 -0.59 1.76
CA THR A 60 4.04 -0.71 3.16
C THR A 60 5.43 -0.12 3.40
N LYS A 61 6.33 -0.17 2.40
CA LYS A 61 7.69 0.40 2.48
C LYS A 61 7.79 1.85 1.99
N GLN A 62 6.69 2.40 1.53
CA GLN A 62 6.59 3.77 1.06
C GLN A 62 6.26 4.72 2.22
N SER A 63 6.64 5.99 2.10
CA SER A 63 6.16 7.05 2.99
C SER A 63 4.65 6.96 3.15
N PHE A 64 4.14 7.13 4.37
CA PHE A 64 2.73 6.97 4.72
C PHE A 64 2.11 5.57 4.54
N GLY A 65 2.80 4.54 4.03
CA GLY A 65 2.25 3.21 3.84
C GLY A 65 1.68 2.59 5.13
N ASN A 66 2.45 2.64 6.22
CA ASN A 66 1.98 2.15 7.52
C ASN A 66 0.83 2.99 8.09
N LYS A 67 0.83 4.31 7.90
CA LYS A 67 -0.27 5.20 8.34
C LYS A 67 -1.55 4.93 7.57
N SER A 68 -1.45 4.73 6.25
CA SER A 68 -2.58 4.33 5.40
C SER A 68 -3.18 3.00 5.84
N LYS A 69 -2.35 1.98 6.08
CA LYS A 69 -2.79 0.69 6.65
C LYS A 69 -3.50 0.87 8.00
N GLN A 70 -2.96 1.68 8.89
CA GLN A 70 -3.56 1.96 10.20
C GLN A 70 -4.91 2.66 10.06
N ALA A 71 -5.04 3.64 9.15
CA ALA A 71 -6.28 4.33 8.86
C ALA A 71 -7.36 3.37 8.38
N LEU A 72 -7.05 2.50 7.39
CA LEU A 72 -7.99 1.48 6.93
C LEU A 72 -8.36 0.51 8.06
N SER A 73 -7.38 0.05 8.83
CA SER A 73 -7.60 -0.87 9.96
C SER A 73 -8.55 -0.28 11.00
N ALA A 74 -8.37 0.98 11.38
CA ALA A 74 -9.25 1.67 12.32
C ALA A 74 -10.70 1.76 11.81
N MET A 75 -10.89 1.87 10.50
CA MET A 75 -12.21 1.95 9.90
C MET A 75 -12.92 0.59 9.86
N VAL A 76 -12.20 -0.53 9.60
CA VAL A 76 -12.87 -1.78 9.22
C VAL A 76 -12.41 -3.03 9.97
N PHE A 77 -11.25 -3.06 10.63
CA PHE A 77 -10.74 -4.28 11.25
C PHE A 77 -11.70 -4.82 12.34
N GLY A 78 -11.99 -6.11 12.26
CA GLY A 78 -12.89 -6.80 13.19
C GLY A 78 -14.38 -6.53 12.95
N LYS A 79 -14.74 -5.62 12.04
CA LYS A 79 -16.12 -5.23 11.75
C LYS A 79 -16.72 -6.10 10.65
N VAL A 80 -18.04 -6.25 10.68
CA VAL A 80 -18.82 -6.81 9.58
C VAL A 80 -19.14 -5.70 8.60
N ILE A 81 -18.76 -5.89 7.35
CA ILE A 81 -18.88 -4.90 6.27
C ILE A 81 -19.68 -5.47 5.09
N THR A 82 -20.19 -4.59 4.25
CA THR A 82 -20.75 -4.94 2.96
C THR A 82 -19.72 -4.65 1.86
N LEU A 83 -19.43 -5.65 1.03
CA LEU A 83 -18.63 -5.55 -0.16
C LEU A 83 -19.52 -5.46 -1.39
N LYS A 84 -19.42 -4.41 -2.16
CA LYS A 84 -19.97 -4.28 -3.52
C LYS A 84 -18.87 -4.71 -4.50
N LYS A 85 -18.93 -5.96 -4.96
CA LYS A 85 -17.93 -6.53 -5.87
C LYS A 85 -18.07 -5.93 -7.26
N THR A 86 -16.97 -5.47 -7.83
CA THR A 86 -16.90 -4.90 -9.18
C THR A 86 -16.20 -5.81 -10.17
N GLY A 87 -15.42 -6.79 -9.70
CA GLY A 87 -14.68 -7.72 -10.55
C GLY A 87 -13.61 -8.50 -9.81
N THR A 88 -12.63 -8.95 -10.55
CA THR A 88 -11.43 -9.64 -10.05
C THR A 88 -10.21 -9.11 -10.79
N ASP A 89 -9.10 -8.91 -10.10
CA ASP A 89 -7.87 -8.47 -10.73
C ASP A 89 -7.05 -9.65 -11.30
N ARG A 90 -5.98 -9.32 -12.02
CA ARG A 90 -5.07 -10.33 -12.64
C ARG A 90 -4.35 -11.22 -11.62
N TYR A 91 -4.38 -10.88 -10.34
CA TYR A 91 -3.78 -11.67 -9.26
C TYR A 91 -4.81 -12.51 -8.50
N GLY A 92 -6.06 -12.56 -8.96
CA GLY A 92 -7.14 -13.31 -8.34
C GLY A 92 -7.76 -12.63 -7.11
N ARG A 93 -7.43 -11.35 -6.81
CA ARG A 93 -8.06 -10.62 -5.73
C ARG A 93 -9.41 -10.10 -6.18
N THR A 94 -10.42 -10.18 -5.32
CA THR A 94 -11.70 -9.55 -5.57
C THR A 94 -11.56 -8.02 -5.53
N LEU A 95 -12.03 -7.35 -6.57
CA LEU A 95 -12.14 -5.89 -6.60
C LEU A 95 -13.49 -5.46 -6.06
N GLY A 96 -13.55 -4.38 -5.26
CA GLY A 96 -14.83 -3.88 -4.81
C GLY A 96 -14.77 -2.63 -3.93
N ILE A 97 -15.96 -2.13 -3.66
CA ILE A 97 -16.21 -0.99 -2.77
C ILE A 97 -16.71 -1.53 -1.45
N ILE A 98 -16.05 -1.14 -0.37
CA ILE A 98 -16.41 -1.56 0.99
C ILE A 98 -17.29 -0.52 1.65
N HIS A 99 -18.40 -0.97 2.22
CA HIS A 99 -19.24 -0.15 3.07
C HIS A 99 -19.24 -0.66 4.50
N TYR A 100 -19.03 0.23 5.45
CA TYR A 100 -19.30 -0.02 6.85
C TYR A 100 -20.42 0.90 7.30
N ARG A 101 -21.59 0.34 7.66
CA ARG A 101 -22.85 1.10 7.80
C ARG A 101 -23.10 1.89 6.50
N ASP A 102 -23.37 3.17 6.58
CA ASP A 102 -23.67 4.04 5.43
C ASP A 102 -22.39 4.66 4.82
N SER A 103 -21.21 4.35 5.36
CA SER A 103 -19.94 4.95 4.91
C SER A 103 -19.27 4.12 3.82
N ASP A 104 -18.98 4.75 2.69
CA ASP A 104 -18.06 4.26 1.67
C ASP A 104 -16.61 4.41 2.16
N VAL A 105 -15.99 3.28 2.51
CA VAL A 105 -14.64 3.23 3.07
C VAL A 105 -13.59 3.62 2.03
N ASN A 106 -13.77 3.23 0.75
CA ASN A 106 -12.87 3.61 -0.32
C ASN A 106 -12.78 5.14 -0.45
N ALA A 107 -13.93 5.79 -0.48
CA ALA A 107 -14.01 7.26 -0.53
C ALA A 107 -13.41 7.91 0.72
N LYS A 108 -13.63 7.35 1.91
CA LYS A 108 -13.03 7.85 3.17
C LYS A 108 -11.52 7.77 3.19
N MET A 109 -10.93 6.75 2.56
CA MET A 109 -9.47 6.64 2.41
C MET A 109 -8.91 7.79 1.55
N VAL A 110 -9.60 8.14 0.45
CA VAL A 110 -9.20 9.29 -0.40
C VAL A 110 -9.43 10.61 0.32
N GLU A 111 -10.60 10.80 0.94
CA GLU A 111 -10.98 12.02 1.67
C GLU A 111 -10.00 12.34 2.79
N GLY A 112 -9.53 11.34 3.52
CA GLY A 112 -8.55 11.49 4.60
C GLY A 112 -7.09 11.62 4.12
N GLY A 113 -6.85 11.56 2.80
CA GLY A 113 -5.50 11.59 2.25
C GLY A 113 -4.69 10.33 2.56
N TRP A 114 -5.33 9.18 2.73
CA TRP A 114 -4.66 7.89 2.98
C TRP A 114 -4.46 7.05 1.74
N ALA A 115 -5.14 7.39 0.63
CA ALA A 115 -5.00 6.74 -0.67
C ALA A 115 -5.16 7.76 -1.79
N TRP A 116 -4.56 7.47 -2.94
CA TRP A 116 -4.75 8.18 -4.19
C TRP A 116 -6.03 7.72 -4.88
N HIS A 117 -6.72 8.59 -5.60
CA HIS A 117 -7.69 8.20 -6.61
C HIS A 117 -6.95 7.56 -7.79
N TYR A 118 -7.22 6.29 -8.09
CA TYR A 118 -6.53 5.55 -9.15
C TYR A 118 -7.21 5.75 -10.51
N LYS A 119 -6.97 6.90 -11.10
CA LYS A 119 -7.64 7.39 -12.33
C LYS A 119 -7.48 6.48 -13.54
N TYR A 120 -6.45 5.64 -13.58
CA TYR A 120 -6.25 4.69 -14.70
C TYR A 120 -7.37 3.63 -14.78
N TYR A 121 -7.99 3.29 -13.67
CA TYR A 121 -9.04 2.27 -13.59
C TYR A 121 -10.39 2.81 -13.11
N ASN A 122 -10.45 4.08 -12.77
CA ASN A 122 -11.66 4.69 -12.22
C ASN A 122 -11.70 6.17 -12.58
N ASP A 123 -12.76 6.60 -13.23
CA ASP A 123 -13.01 7.99 -13.65
C ASP A 123 -14.07 8.70 -12.79
N GLU A 124 -14.39 8.13 -11.60
CA GLU A 124 -15.42 8.68 -10.71
C GLU A 124 -15.05 10.08 -10.23
N GLU A 125 -15.77 11.11 -10.72
CA GLU A 125 -15.54 12.50 -10.34
C GLU A 125 -15.62 12.75 -8.81
N ARG A 126 -16.46 11.99 -8.11
CA ARG A 126 -16.56 12.10 -6.65
C ARG A 126 -15.22 11.82 -5.97
N LEU A 127 -14.51 10.75 -6.36
CA LEU A 127 -13.18 10.45 -5.82
C LEU A 127 -12.15 11.51 -6.22
N ALA A 128 -12.24 12.02 -7.47
CA ALA A 128 -11.36 13.09 -7.92
C ALA A 128 -11.53 14.38 -7.09
N ARG A 129 -12.78 14.76 -6.78
CA ARG A 129 -13.07 15.91 -5.91
C ARG A 129 -12.58 15.70 -4.48
N LEU A 130 -12.75 14.49 -3.92
CA LEU A 130 -12.25 14.17 -2.58
C LEU A 130 -10.72 14.23 -2.51
N GLU A 131 -10.03 13.71 -3.53
CA GLU A 131 -8.57 13.81 -3.64
C GLU A 131 -8.10 15.28 -3.70
N THR A 132 -8.75 16.12 -4.52
CA THR A 132 -8.43 17.55 -4.63
C THR A 132 -8.58 18.24 -3.29
N LYS A 133 -9.70 18.02 -2.60
CA LYS A 133 -9.95 18.59 -1.26
C LYS A 133 -8.92 18.14 -0.23
N ALA A 134 -8.52 16.85 -0.25
CA ALA A 134 -7.49 16.33 0.64
C ALA A 134 -6.12 16.98 0.37
N LYS A 135 -5.77 17.22 -0.92
CA LYS A 135 -4.56 17.95 -1.32
C LYS A 135 -4.54 19.39 -0.83
N GLU A 136 -5.61 20.12 -1.07
CA GLU A 136 -5.75 21.53 -0.64
C GLU A 136 -5.64 21.67 0.89
N SER A 137 -6.21 20.71 1.62
CA SER A 137 -6.18 20.66 3.08
C SER A 137 -4.91 19.99 3.65
N LYS A 138 -3.97 19.55 2.81
CA LYS A 138 -2.71 18.84 3.18
C LYS A 138 -2.93 17.65 4.11
N LEU A 139 -4.01 16.89 3.90
CA LEU A 139 -4.36 15.75 4.75
C LEU A 139 -3.52 14.51 4.43
N GLY A 140 -3.21 13.73 5.45
CA GLY A 140 -2.54 12.45 5.31
C GLY A 140 -1.24 12.53 4.53
N LEU A 141 -1.13 11.78 3.42
CA LEU A 141 0.03 11.75 2.54
C LEU A 141 0.30 13.10 1.84
N TRP A 142 -0.71 13.96 1.73
CA TRP A 142 -0.59 15.29 1.11
C TRP A 142 0.07 16.34 2.02
N ALA A 143 0.39 15.97 3.28
CA ALA A 143 1.26 16.77 4.15
C ALA A 143 2.75 16.68 3.70
N ASP A 144 3.11 15.68 2.90
CA ASP A 144 4.41 15.60 2.26
C ASP A 144 4.51 16.65 1.13
N THR A 145 5.65 17.27 0.99
CA THR A 145 5.92 18.27 -0.07
C THR A 145 6.03 17.64 -1.46
N GLN A 146 6.41 16.35 -1.53
CA GLN A 146 6.57 15.60 -2.78
C GLN A 146 6.03 14.17 -2.63
N PRO A 147 4.71 14.00 -2.48
CA PRO A 147 4.13 12.69 -2.30
C PRO A 147 4.29 11.86 -3.58
N THR A 148 4.97 10.72 -3.48
CA THR A 148 5.15 9.80 -4.60
C THR A 148 3.92 8.92 -4.75
N ALA A 149 3.40 8.79 -5.96
CA ALA A 149 2.28 7.90 -6.23
C ALA A 149 2.68 6.42 -6.14
N PRO A 150 1.82 5.50 -5.63
CA PRO A 150 2.17 4.09 -5.46
C PRO A 150 2.59 3.41 -6.77
N TRP A 151 1.95 3.75 -7.89
CA TRP A 151 2.33 3.22 -9.20
C TRP A 151 3.70 3.70 -9.69
N GLU A 152 4.15 4.90 -9.30
CA GLU A 152 5.50 5.41 -9.57
C GLU A 152 6.52 4.71 -8.66
N PHE A 153 6.20 4.57 -7.39
CA PHE A 153 7.04 3.85 -6.42
C PHE A 153 7.31 2.41 -6.86
N ARG A 154 6.29 1.70 -7.41
CA ARG A 154 6.45 0.33 -7.95
C ARG A 154 7.32 0.26 -9.21
N ARG A 155 7.41 1.36 -9.98
CA ARG A 155 8.26 1.44 -11.19
C ARG A 155 9.71 1.79 -10.88
N GLN A 156 9.98 2.37 -9.71
CA GLN A 156 11.36 2.66 -9.31
C GLN A 156 12.15 1.35 -9.28
N PRO A 157 13.38 1.33 -9.84
CA PRO A 157 14.27 0.20 -9.66
C PRO A 157 14.36 -0.06 -8.16
N ARG A 158 13.96 -1.25 -7.72
CA ARG A 158 14.22 -1.62 -6.33
C ARG A 158 15.71 -1.48 -6.13
N PRO A 159 16.19 -0.76 -5.09
CA PRO A 159 17.57 -0.86 -4.71
C PRO A 159 17.85 -2.36 -4.65
N PRO A 160 18.95 -2.85 -5.26
CA PRO A 160 19.23 -4.27 -5.29
C PRO A 160 18.95 -4.78 -3.88
N SER A 161 18.07 -5.77 -3.77
CA SER A 161 17.89 -6.46 -2.50
C SER A 161 19.31 -6.78 -2.10
N VAL A 162 19.74 -6.34 -0.92
CA VAL A 162 21.04 -6.74 -0.38
C VAL A 162 20.84 -8.23 -0.08
N ASN A 163 20.80 -9.01 -1.17
CA ASN A 163 21.01 -10.43 -1.11
C ASN A 163 22.39 -10.53 -0.48
N SER A 164 22.47 -11.28 0.59
CA SER A 164 23.66 -11.60 1.34
C SER A 164 24.85 -12.16 0.53
N GLU A 165 24.80 -12.09 -0.80
CA GLU A 165 25.84 -12.55 -1.73
C GLU A 165 26.68 -11.43 -2.36
N SER A 166 26.30 -10.15 -2.26
CA SER A 166 27.07 -9.04 -2.88
C SER A 166 27.94 -8.25 -1.92
N ALA A 167 27.95 -8.57 -0.64
CA ALA A 167 28.96 -8.07 0.28
C ALA A 167 30.23 -8.90 0.19
N LYS A 168 30.83 -9.06 -1.02
CA LYS A 168 32.26 -9.35 -1.18
C LYS A 168 33.05 -8.06 -0.98
N GLY A 169 32.86 -7.42 0.15
CA GLY A 169 33.91 -6.62 0.78
C GLY A 169 34.96 -7.58 1.34
N PRO A 170 36.17 -7.10 1.68
CA PRO A 170 37.23 -7.96 2.17
C PRO A 170 36.69 -8.84 3.30
N VAL A 171 36.92 -10.14 3.21
CA VAL A 171 36.50 -11.14 4.17
C VAL A 171 37.11 -10.77 5.51
N THR A 172 36.40 -9.92 6.25
CA THR A 172 36.75 -9.62 7.63
C THR A 172 36.37 -10.89 8.38
N GLY A 173 37.31 -11.52 9.08
CA GLY A 173 37.12 -12.78 9.79
C GLY A 173 36.09 -12.73 10.94
N TYR A 174 35.03 -11.94 10.81
CA TYR A 174 34.01 -11.73 11.84
C TYR A 174 32.61 -12.06 11.31
N TRP A 175 31.77 -12.55 12.21
CA TRP A 175 30.37 -12.91 11.98
C TRP A 175 29.47 -12.29 13.05
N LEU A 176 28.50 -11.47 12.65
CA LEU A 176 27.53 -10.82 13.54
C LEU A 176 26.26 -11.66 13.65
N ASN A 177 25.92 -12.08 14.87
CA ASN A 177 24.60 -12.64 15.16
C ASN A 177 23.57 -11.51 15.28
N LEU A 178 22.63 -11.44 14.34
CA LEU A 178 21.63 -10.37 14.27
C LEU A 178 20.58 -10.45 15.39
N SER A 179 20.43 -11.59 16.04
CA SER A 179 19.48 -11.75 17.15
C SER A 179 20.03 -11.24 18.47
N SER A 180 21.34 -11.43 18.71
CA SER A 180 21.99 -11.03 19.96
C SER A 180 22.85 -9.77 19.84
N GLY A 181 23.16 -9.32 18.62
CA GLY A 181 24.11 -8.25 18.35
C GLY A 181 25.55 -8.61 18.71
N VAL A 182 25.87 -9.91 18.85
CA VAL A 182 27.21 -10.38 19.23
C VAL A 182 28.02 -10.73 17.97
N ARG A 183 29.27 -10.24 17.94
CA ARG A 183 30.25 -10.53 16.88
C ARG A 183 31.16 -11.68 17.34
N HIS A 184 31.43 -12.61 16.40
CA HIS A 184 32.31 -13.76 16.58
C HIS A 184 33.45 -13.68 15.54
N ASN A 185 34.69 -13.99 15.92
CA ASN A 185 35.79 -14.16 15.00
C ASN A 185 35.81 -15.57 14.39
N SER A 186 36.66 -15.80 13.36
CA SER A 186 36.73 -17.08 12.63
C SER A 186 37.18 -18.28 13.45
N GLN A 187 37.73 -18.06 14.63
CA GLN A 187 38.18 -19.14 15.56
C GLN A 187 37.10 -19.52 16.59
N CYS A 188 35.98 -18.80 16.61
CA CYS A 188 34.90 -19.05 17.53
C CYS A 188 34.02 -20.21 17.05
N GLU A 189 33.72 -21.18 17.93
CA GLU A 189 32.76 -22.27 17.62
C GLU A 189 31.38 -21.78 17.20
N ASN A 190 30.98 -20.55 17.59
CA ASN A 190 29.74 -19.90 17.19
C ASN A 190 29.90 -19.08 15.90
N TYR A 191 31.05 -19.11 15.23
CA TYR A 191 31.27 -18.44 13.97
C TYR A 191 30.41 -19.09 12.87
N LYS A 192 29.57 -18.30 12.17
CA LYS A 192 28.57 -18.77 11.20
C LYS A 192 27.52 -19.75 11.73
N ASN A 193 27.55 -20.09 13.00
CA ASN A 193 26.64 -21.06 13.63
C ASN A 193 25.43 -20.34 14.29
N THR A 194 24.77 -19.47 13.54
CA THR A 194 23.60 -18.72 14.02
C THR A 194 22.50 -18.74 12.97
N LYS A 195 21.24 -18.93 13.38
CA LYS A 195 20.08 -18.94 12.47
C LYS A 195 19.89 -17.61 11.70
N ARG A 196 20.38 -16.50 12.26
CA ARG A 196 20.31 -15.17 11.66
C ARG A 196 21.64 -14.45 11.92
N GLY A 197 22.50 -14.44 10.94
CA GLY A 197 23.79 -13.75 11.03
C GLY A 197 24.30 -13.33 9.65
N ARG A 198 25.33 -12.48 9.65
CA ARG A 198 26.03 -12.01 8.45
C ARG A 198 27.50 -11.75 8.71
N PRO A 199 28.36 -11.72 7.68
CA PRO A 199 29.71 -11.18 7.81
C PRO A 199 29.67 -9.73 8.31
N CYS A 200 30.62 -9.32 9.09
CA CYS A 200 30.73 -7.97 9.65
C CYS A 200 32.18 -7.52 9.81
N SER A 201 32.36 -6.24 10.05
CA SER A 201 33.67 -5.66 10.41
C SER A 201 33.99 -5.82 11.91
N ALA A 202 35.24 -5.58 12.29
CA ALA A 202 35.69 -5.62 13.69
C ALA A 202 34.99 -4.57 14.60
N ASN A 203 34.34 -3.58 14.02
CA ASN A 203 33.72 -2.48 14.76
C ASN A 203 32.18 -2.63 14.86
N GLU A 204 31.60 -3.69 14.30
CA GLU A 204 30.16 -3.91 14.33
C GLU A 204 29.75 -4.89 15.45
N GLY A 205 28.71 -4.53 16.20
CA GLY A 205 28.19 -5.35 17.28
C GLY A 205 29.11 -5.44 18.51
N ARG A 206 28.67 -6.20 19.53
CA ARG A 206 29.45 -6.44 20.74
C ARG A 206 30.40 -7.63 20.55
N PRO A 207 31.64 -7.59 21.03
CA PRO A 207 32.52 -8.75 20.99
C PRO A 207 31.94 -9.94 21.79
N CYS A 208 32.16 -11.15 21.29
CA CYS A 208 31.80 -12.36 21.98
C CYS A 208 32.68 -12.53 23.24
N GLY A 209 32.07 -12.84 24.40
CA GLY A 209 32.80 -13.05 25.68
C GLY A 209 33.81 -14.20 25.64
N ILE A 210 33.65 -15.16 24.72
CA ILE A 210 34.54 -16.33 24.56
C ILE A 210 35.70 -16.00 23.63
N CYS A 211 35.41 -15.54 22.41
CA CYS A 211 36.44 -15.34 21.39
C CYS A 211 36.97 -13.90 21.29
N LYS A 212 36.39 -12.97 22.09
CA LYS A 212 36.73 -11.54 22.11
C LYS A 212 36.73 -10.87 20.70
N GLY A 213 35.99 -11.50 19.75
CA GLY A 213 35.90 -11.16 18.36
C GLY A 213 35.19 -9.86 18.01
#